data_e47a14cd6da1d1864d84ee808fe901ca
#
_entry.id   e47a14cd6da1d1864d84ee808fe901ca
#
_cell.length_a   1.000
_cell.length_b   1.000
_cell.length_c   1.000
_cell.angle_alpha   90.00
_cell.angle_beta   90.00
_cell.angle_gamma   90.00
#
_symmetry.space_group_name_H-M   'P 1'
#
loop_
_entity.id
_entity.type
_entity.pdbx_description
1 polymer ?
#
loop_
_entity_poly.entity_id
_entity_poly.type
_entity_poly.pdbx_seq_one_letter_code
_entity_poly.pdbx_strand_id
1 'polypeptide(L)'
;MQITKYTASFRENCIEIFKSNLPKFFAAKELPLFEHFLDHETEENYYIIKTKDLIVGCGGIFLDEKKNEAGLFWGMVHAGYHRQGIGKLLTQFRLDLLKKKYPDKNLKIETSQHTAEFYKKNGFTIMDIVPDGFAEGIDKYTMKIEFKSELSN
;
A
#
# COMPACT_ATOMS: atom_id res chain seq x y z
N MET A 1 14.34 12.93 -0.09
CA MET A 1 13.85 11.54 -0.04
C MET A 1 13.94 10.90 -1.42
N GLN A 2 14.23 9.62 -1.46
CA GLN A 2 14.40 8.89 -2.71
C GLN A 2 13.56 7.61 -2.69
N ILE A 3 12.82 7.37 -3.79
CA ILE A 3 12.04 6.15 -3.97
C ILE A 3 12.71 5.32 -5.05
N THR A 4 13.02 4.06 -4.73
CA THR A 4 13.66 3.13 -5.66
C THR A 4 12.97 1.76 -5.59
N LYS A 5 13.23 0.91 -6.58
CA LYS A 5 12.69 -0.44 -6.60
C LYS A 5 13.23 -1.27 -5.44
N TYR A 6 12.37 -2.12 -4.90
CA TYR A 6 12.77 -3.11 -3.92
C TYR A 6 13.74 -4.13 -4.53
N THR A 7 14.72 -4.52 -3.74
CA THR A 7 15.57 -5.67 -4.03
C THR A 7 15.68 -6.52 -2.77
N ALA A 8 16.10 -7.77 -2.90
CA ALA A 8 16.22 -8.68 -1.76
C ALA A 8 17.16 -8.16 -0.66
N SER A 9 18.09 -7.26 -1.02
CA SER A 9 18.98 -6.64 -0.03
C SER A 9 18.23 -5.75 0.96
N PHE A 10 17.00 -5.33 0.65
CA PHE A 10 16.16 -4.50 1.52
C PHE A 10 15.15 -5.31 2.34
N ARG A 11 15.17 -6.64 2.22
CA ARG A 11 14.16 -7.51 2.86
C ARG A 11 14.04 -7.26 4.35
N GLU A 12 15.16 -7.30 5.07
CA GLU A 12 15.14 -7.13 6.52
C GLU A 12 14.68 -5.74 6.94
N ASN A 13 15.01 -4.73 6.16
CA ASN A 13 14.52 -3.36 6.40
C ASN A 13 12.99 -3.29 6.29
N CYS A 14 12.41 -3.94 5.29
CA CYS A 14 10.95 -3.98 5.12
C CYS A 14 10.26 -4.74 6.25
N ILE A 15 10.85 -5.86 6.71
CA ILE A 15 10.32 -6.62 7.83
C ILE A 15 10.37 -5.79 9.12
N GLU A 16 11.43 -5.05 9.34
CA GLU A 16 11.53 -4.14 10.48
C GLU A 16 10.45 -3.07 10.45
N ILE A 17 10.19 -2.49 9.26
CA ILE A 17 9.12 -1.52 9.08
C ILE A 17 7.77 -2.15 9.43
N PHE A 18 7.49 -3.36 8.95
CA PHE A 18 6.27 -4.08 9.29
C PHE A 18 6.15 -4.25 10.81
N LYS A 19 7.18 -4.78 11.45
CA LYS A 19 7.18 -5.03 12.90
C LYS A 19 6.98 -3.76 13.70
N SER A 20 7.48 -2.62 13.23
CA SER A 20 7.30 -1.33 13.91
C SER A 20 5.82 -0.91 13.97
N ASN A 21 4.99 -1.46 13.10
CA ASN A 21 3.56 -1.13 13.00
C ASN A 21 2.66 -2.12 13.74
N LEU A 22 3.24 -3.08 14.46
CA LEU A 22 2.48 -4.01 15.29
C LEU A 22 2.15 -3.37 16.64
N PRO A 23 1.00 -3.64 17.23
CA PRO A 23 -0.12 -4.46 16.71
C PRO A 23 -1.22 -3.64 16.06
N LYS A 24 -1.07 -2.31 15.97
CA LYS A 24 -2.18 -1.41 15.58
C LYS A 24 -2.51 -1.49 14.08
N PHE A 25 -1.49 -1.39 13.23
CA PHE A 25 -1.71 -1.31 11.78
C PHE A 25 -1.64 -2.67 11.11
N PHE A 26 -0.95 -3.60 11.70
CA PHE A 26 -0.86 -5.00 11.23
C PHE A 26 -0.93 -5.94 12.42
N ALA A 27 -1.35 -7.17 12.16
CA ALA A 27 -1.32 -8.24 13.17
C ALA A 27 -0.07 -9.10 12.96
N ALA A 28 0.46 -9.64 14.06
CA ALA A 28 1.64 -10.50 13.99
C ALA A 28 1.44 -11.70 13.07
N LYS A 29 0.21 -12.24 12.97
CA LYS A 29 -0.10 -13.37 12.07
C LYS A 29 0.01 -13.03 10.59
N GLU A 30 0.05 -11.75 10.24
CA GLU A 30 0.22 -11.33 8.85
C GLU A 30 1.69 -11.34 8.42
N LEU A 31 2.63 -11.44 9.36
CA LEU A 31 4.06 -11.43 9.03
C LEU A 31 4.47 -12.52 8.05
N PRO A 32 4.05 -13.79 8.21
CA PRO A 32 4.40 -14.82 7.23
C PRO A 32 3.88 -14.51 5.82
N LEU A 33 2.73 -13.84 5.71
CA LEU A 33 2.18 -13.42 4.42
C LEU A 33 3.07 -12.36 3.77
N PHE A 34 3.52 -11.39 4.55
CA PHE A 34 4.41 -10.34 4.06
C PHE A 34 5.78 -10.90 3.66
N GLU A 35 6.33 -11.79 4.47
CA GLU A 35 7.58 -12.47 4.14
C GLU A 35 7.48 -13.24 2.83
N HIS A 36 6.41 -14.00 2.64
CA HIS A 36 6.15 -14.73 1.40
C HIS A 36 6.05 -13.76 0.20
N PHE A 37 5.34 -12.66 0.38
CA PHE A 37 5.23 -11.62 -0.65
C PHE A 37 6.60 -11.08 -1.03
N LEU A 38 7.44 -10.71 -0.06
CA LEU A 38 8.77 -10.17 -0.32
C LEU A 38 9.67 -11.16 -1.06
N ASP A 39 9.52 -12.45 -0.74
CA ASP A 39 10.38 -13.49 -1.31
C ASP A 39 9.93 -13.95 -2.70
N HIS A 40 8.62 -13.83 -3.04
CA HIS A 40 8.08 -14.48 -4.23
C HIS A 40 7.19 -13.62 -5.11
N GLU A 41 6.69 -12.47 -4.64
CA GLU A 41 5.59 -11.78 -5.33
C GLU A 41 5.84 -10.31 -5.65
N THR A 42 7.05 -9.80 -5.46
CA THR A 42 7.32 -8.38 -5.70
C THR A 42 7.31 -7.98 -7.18
N GLU A 43 7.75 -8.86 -8.07
CA GLU A 43 7.68 -8.72 -9.54
C GLU A 43 8.05 -7.33 -10.10
N GLU A 44 9.06 -6.69 -9.53
CA GLU A 44 9.49 -5.33 -9.91
C GLU A 44 8.43 -4.24 -9.63
N ASN A 45 7.38 -4.58 -8.89
CA ASN A 45 6.28 -3.67 -8.57
C ASN A 45 6.27 -3.22 -7.11
N TYR A 46 7.34 -3.46 -6.39
CA TYR A 46 7.50 -3.05 -5.00
C TYR A 46 8.61 -2.01 -4.88
N TYR A 47 8.39 -1.02 -4.01
CA TYR A 47 9.27 0.15 -3.90
C TYR A 47 9.63 0.40 -2.45
N ILE A 48 10.82 0.98 -2.23
CA ILE A 48 11.23 1.46 -0.91
C ILE A 48 11.44 2.96 -0.98
N ILE A 49 11.28 3.63 0.16
CA ILE A 49 11.58 5.05 0.27
C ILE A 49 12.65 5.25 1.34
N LYS A 50 13.66 6.03 0.97
CA LYS A 50 14.78 6.38 1.84
C LYS A 50 14.73 7.84 2.23
N THR A 51 15.12 8.13 3.45
CA THR A 51 15.51 9.48 3.85
C THR A 51 16.94 9.40 4.37
N LYS A 52 17.86 10.15 3.76
CA LYS A 52 19.31 9.99 3.97
C LYS A 52 19.69 8.53 3.66
N ASP A 53 20.26 7.80 4.60
CA ASP A 53 20.65 6.41 4.41
C ASP A 53 19.68 5.40 5.05
N LEU A 54 18.53 5.90 5.53
CA LEU A 54 17.55 5.06 6.23
C LEU A 54 16.39 4.72 5.31
N ILE A 55 16.00 3.45 5.30
CA ILE A 55 14.79 2.98 4.64
C ILE A 55 13.65 3.14 5.63
N VAL A 56 12.67 3.98 5.29
CA VAL A 56 11.62 4.39 6.21
C VAL A 56 10.22 3.98 5.76
N GLY A 57 10.08 3.43 4.55
CA GLY A 57 8.80 2.95 4.07
C GLY A 57 8.95 2.05 2.87
N CYS A 58 7.88 1.35 2.55
CA CYS A 58 7.80 0.47 1.39
C CYS A 58 6.34 0.35 0.95
N GLY A 59 6.14 -0.02 -0.31
CA GLY A 59 4.81 -0.18 -0.86
C GLY A 59 4.86 -0.48 -2.34
N GLY A 60 3.83 -1.13 -2.84
CA GLY A 60 3.79 -1.55 -4.22
C GLY A 60 2.47 -1.28 -4.92
N ILE A 61 2.44 -1.72 -6.17
CA ILE A 61 1.27 -1.67 -7.02
C ILE A 61 0.96 -3.07 -7.53
N PHE A 62 -0.29 -3.33 -7.87
CA PHE A 62 -0.70 -4.59 -8.46
C PHE A 62 -1.65 -4.36 -9.64
N LEU A 63 -1.76 -5.38 -10.49
CA LEU A 63 -2.73 -5.45 -11.57
C LEU A 63 -3.53 -6.74 -11.43
N ASP A 64 -4.86 -6.62 -11.43
CA ASP A 64 -5.79 -7.75 -11.50
C ASP A 64 -6.56 -7.66 -12.81
N GLU A 65 -6.07 -8.34 -13.83
CA GLU A 65 -6.66 -8.29 -15.17
C GLU A 65 -8.06 -8.91 -15.21
N LYS A 66 -8.32 -9.92 -14.39
CA LYS A 66 -9.64 -10.58 -14.35
C LYS A 66 -10.72 -9.62 -13.90
N LYS A 67 -10.43 -8.75 -12.95
CA LYS A 67 -11.38 -7.76 -12.43
C LYS A 67 -11.25 -6.41 -13.10
N ASN A 68 -10.32 -6.24 -14.04
CA ASN A 68 -10.02 -4.96 -14.67
C ASN A 68 -9.68 -3.88 -13.64
N GLU A 69 -8.91 -4.25 -12.64
CA GLU A 69 -8.50 -3.38 -11.54
C GLU A 69 -6.98 -3.35 -11.41
N ALA A 70 -6.49 -2.22 -10.91
CA ALA A 70 -5.11 -2.10 -10.45
C ALA A 70 -5.16 -1.46 -9.07
N GLY A 71 -4.07 -1.43 -8.35
CA GLY A 71 -4.15 -0.83 -7.04
C GLY A 71 -2.85 -0.82 -6.25
N LEU A 72 -3.01 -0.51 -4.97
CA LEU A 72 -1.93 -0.38 -4.00
C LEU A 72 -1.97 -1.55 -3.03
N PHE A 73 -0.80 -2.09 -2.69
CA PHE A 73 -0.71 -3.14 -1.66
C PHE A 73 0.57 -3.04 -0.85
N TRP A 74 0.52 -3.62 0.34
CA TRP A 74 1.65 -3.72 1.27
C TRP A 74 2.37 -2.38 1.50
N GLY A 75 1.60 -1.28 1.56
CA GLY A 75 2.15 0.04 1.84
C GLY A 75 2.28 0.29 3.33
N MET A 76 3.45 0.77 3.75
CA MET A 76 3.70 1.06 5.16
C MET A 76 4.85 2.03 5.33
N VAL A 77 4.80 2.79 6.42
CA VAL A 77 5.88 3.68 6.86
C VAL A 77 6.30 3.25 8.25
N HIS A 78 7.59 3.22 8.53
CA HIS A 78 8.10 2.89 9.86
C HIS A 78 7.41 3.77 10.91
N ALA A 79 6.94 3.15 12.00
CA ALA A 79 6.15 3.85 13.03
C ALA A 79 6.85 5.08 13.60
N GLY A 80 8.18 5.06 13.70
CA GLY A 80 8.97 6.19 14.17
C GLY A 80 8.98 7.39 13.22
N TYR A 81 8.47 7.23 12.00
CA TYR A 81 8.47 8.25 10.96
C TYR A 81 7.07 8.62 10.50
N HIS A 82 6.03 8.21 11.22
CA HIS A 82 4.66 8.61 10.91
C HIS A 82 4.47 10.12 11.05
N ARG A 83 3.49 10.68 10.33
CA ARG A 83 3.10 12.09 10.37
C ARG A 83 4.17 13.07 9.86
N GLN A 84 5.07 12.58 9.00
CA GLN A 84 6.12 13.41 8.40
C GLN A 84 5.94 13.58 6.89
N GLY A 85 4.78 13.18 6.35
CA GLY A 85 4.48 13.29 4.93
C GLY A 85 5.07 12.18 4.06
N ILE A 86 5.74 11.20 4.65
CA ILE A 86 6.36 10.09 3.92
C ILE A 86 5.30 9.20 3.27
N GLY A 87 4.25 8.87 4.00
CA GLY A 87 3.15 8.08 3.47
C GLY A 87 2.45 8.76 2.30
N LYS A 88 2.26 10.08 2.38
CA LYS A 88 1.68 10.87 1.30
C LYS A 88 2.56 10.83 0.05
N LEU A 89 3.87 11.01 0.22
CA LEU A 89 4.81 10.99 -0.89
C LEU A 89 4.85 9.62 -1.57
N LEU A 90 4.93 8.55 -0.78
CA LEU A 90 4.94 7.19 -1.30
C LEU A 90 3.62 6.84 -2.01
N THR A 91 2.50 7.25 -1.45
CA THR A 91 1.18 7.01 -2.05
C THR A 91 1.03 7.79 -3.35
N GLN A 92 1.42 9.04 -3.37
CA GLN A 92 1.34 9.85 -4.58
C GLN A 92 2.21 9.28 -5.70
N PHE A 93 3.42 8.84 -5.37
CA PHE A 93 4.31 8.17 -6.33
C PHE A 93 3.61 6.96 -6.96
N ARG A 94 3.01 6.10 -6.11
CA ARG A 94 2.34 4.88 -6.60
C ARG A 94 1.09 5.19 -7.43
N LEU A 95 0.31 6.20 -7.03
CA LEU A 95 -0.86 6.60 -7.79
C LEU A 95 -0.48 7.17 -9.16
N ASP A 96 0.57 7.98 -9.22
CA ASP A 96 1.07 8.51 -10.49
C ASP A 96 1.56 7.38 -11.40
N LEU A 97 2.24 6.39 -10.83
CA LEU A 97 2.72 5.23 -11.56
C LEU A 97 1.55 4.40 -12.12
N LEU A 98 0.50 4.19 -11.32
CA LEU A 98 -0.71 3.48 -11.74
C LEU A 98 -1.41 4.20 -12.89
N LYS A 99 -1.56 5.51 -12.80
CA LYS A 99 -2.19 6.32 -13.86
C LYS A 99 -1.40 6.24 -15.16
N LYS A 100 -0.08 6.18 -15.06
CA LYS A 100 0.80 6.07 -16.23
C LYS A 100 0.73 4.69 -16.86
N LYS A 101 0.76 3.63 -16.05
CA LYS A 101 0.76 2.24 -16.54
C LYS A 101 -0.62 1.73 -16.92
N TYR A 102 -1.65 2.13 -16.17
CA TYR A 102 -3.02 1.59 -16.31
C TYR A 102 -4.03 2.73 -16.27
N PRO A 103 -4.03 3.62 -17.27
CA PRO A 103 -4.81 4.86 -17.22
C PRO A 103 -6.33 4.67 -17.23
N ASP A 104 -6.82 3.50 -17.62
CA ASP A 104 -8.24 3.19 -17.73
C ASP A 104 -8.75 2.17 -16.72
N LYS A 105 -7.95 1.83 -15.70
CA LYS A 105 -8.35 0.86 -14.69
C LYS A 105 -8.96 1.54 -13.46
N ASN A 106 -9.92 0.88 -12.83
CA ASN A 106 -10.32 1.23 -11.49
C ASN A 106 -9.18 0.93 -10.54
N LEU A 107 -8.97 1.81 -9.55
CA LEU A 107 -7.92 1.63 -8.57
C LEU A 107 -8.53 1.14 -7.26
N LYS A 108 -7.86 0.19 -6.63
CA LYS A 108 -8.33 -0.47 -5.42
C LYS A 108 -7.27 -0.47 -4.34
N ILE A 109 -7.69 -0.36 -3.09
CA ILE A 109 -6.86 -0.65 -1.93
C ILE A 109 -7.70 -1.39 -0.89
N GLU A 110 -7.08 -2.32 -0.18
CA GLU A 110 -7.64 -2.92 1.03
C GLU A 110 -6.81 -2.39 2.20
N THR A 111 -7.46 -1.74 3.16
CA THR A 111 -6.78 -1.08 4.27
C THR A 111 -7.61 -1.18 5.54
N SER A 112 -7.07 -0.73 6.68
CA SER A 112 -7.77 -0.82 7.95
C SER A 112 -8.50 0.48 8.29
N GLN A 113 -9.31 0.43 9.37
CA GLN A 113 -9.97 1.60 9.93
C GLN A 113 -8.98 2.69 10.35
N HIS A 114 -7.73 2.33 10.63
CA HIS A 114 -6.72 3.28 11.09
C HIS A 114 -6.14 4.14 9.97
N THR A 115 -6.29 3.72 8.72
CA THR A 115 -5.72 4.40 7.55
C THR A 115 -6.77 4.81 6.51
N ALA A 116 -8.03 4.44 6.72
CA ALA A 116 -9.11 4.75 5.77
C ALA A 116 -9.24 6.25 5.49
N GLU A 117 -9.16 7.11 6.51
CA GLU A 117 -9.25 8.56 6.32
C GLU A 117 -8.10 9.10 5.47
N PHE A 118 -6.90 8.56 5.65
CA PHE A 118 -5.76 8.92 4.82
C PHE A 118 -6.05 8.63 3.34
N TYR A 119 -6.58 7.45 3.03
CA TYR A 119 -6.87 7.10 1.63
C TYR A 119 -8.07 7.85 1.08
N LYS A 120 -9.06 8.20 1.91
CA LYS A 120 -10.14 9.10 1.48
C LYS A 120 -9.58 10.44 1.01
N LYS A 121 -8.63 11.00 1.73
CA LYS A 121 -7.98 12.27 1.35
C LYS A 121 -7.18 12.15 0.06
N ASN A 122 -6.80 10.94 -0.31
CA ASN A 122 -6.10 10.67 -1.57
C ASN A 122 -7.05 10.24 -2.69
N GLY A 123 -8.35 10.40 -2.52
CA GLY A 123 -9.34 10.20 -3.58
C GLY A 123 -10.09 8.88 -3.56
N PHE A 124 -9.79 8.01 -2.60
CA PHE A 124 -10.48 6.72 -2.50
C PHE A 124 -11.82 6.84 -1.78
N THR A 125 -12.79 6.03 -2.20
CA THR A 125 -14.12 5.94 -1.58
C THR A 125 -14.28 4.55 -0.96
N ILE A 126 -14.86 4.49 0.23
CA ILE A 126 -15.14 3.21 0.91
C ILE A 126 -16.24 2.48 0.17
N MET A 127 -15.98 1.24 -0.24
CA MET A 127 -16.94 0.38 -0.94
C MET A 127 -17.48 -0.73 -0.04
N ASP A 128 -16.66 -1.22 0.91
CA ASP A 128 -17.05 -2.32 1.79
C ASP A 128 -16.19 -2.30 3.05
N ILE A 129 -16.77 -2.80 4.15
CA ILE A 129 -16.10 -2.94 5.43
C ILE A 129 -16.39 -4.33 5.97
N VAL A 130 -15.35 -5.11 6.24
CA VAL A 130 -15.47 -6.42 6.88
C VAL A 130 -14.87 -6.31 8.28
N PRO A 131 -15.71 -6.34 9.35
CA PRO A 131 -15.19 -6.31 10.72
C PRO A 131 -14.22 -7.46 10.94
N ASP A 132 -13.08 -7.16 11.58
CA ASP A 132 -12.01 -8.13 11.82
C ASP A 132 -11.51 -8.82 10.55
N GLY A 133 -11.66 -8.18 9.38
CA GLY A 133 -11.34 -8.81 8.10
C GLY A 133 -9.87 -9.12 7.90
N PHE A 134 -8.95 -8.40 8.52
CA PHE A 134 -7.53 -8.72 8.51
C PHE A 134 -7.13 -9.56 9.72
N ALA A 135 -7.66 -9.21 10.89
CA ALA A 135 -7.35 -9.87 12.15
C ALA A 135 -8.29 -9.32 13.21
N GLU A 136 -8.33 -9.95 14.39
CA GLU A 136 -9.09 -9.41 15.52
C GLU A 136 -8.68 -7.96 15.79
N GLY A 137 -9.65 -7.06 15.80
CA GLY A 137 -9.43 -5.63 16.03
C GLY A 137 -8.92 -4.85 14.83
N ILE A 138 -8.70 -5.51 13.69
CA ILE A 138 -8.26 -4.85 12.46
C ILE A 138 -9.25 -5.17 11.35
N ASP A 139 -10.11 -4.19 11.03
CA ASP A 139 -11.14 -4.33 10.01
C ASP A 139 -10.54 -4.21 8.60
N LYS A 140 -11.20 -4.83 7.63
CA LYS A 140 -10.78 -4.69 6.23
C LYS A 140 -11.74 -3.74 5.53
N TYR A 141 -11.19 -2.59 5.12
CA TYR A 141 -11.88 -1.59 4.31
C TYR A 141 -11.44 -1.79 2.86
N THR A 142 -12.39 -2.05 1.98
CA THR A 142 -12.13 -2.05 0.54
C THR A 142 -12.50 -0.68 0.00
N MET A 143 -11.55 -0.01 -0.63
CA MET A 143 -11.72 1.35 -1.13
C MET A 143 -11.32 1.42 -2.60
N LYS A 144 -11.97 2.30 -3.35
CA LYS A 144 -11.73 2.42 -4.80
C LYS A 144 -11.69 3.87 -5.28
N ILE A 145 -10.93 4.08 -6.36
CA ILE A 145 -11.06 5.23 -7.22
C ILE A 145 -11.56 4.68 -8.55
N GLU A 146 -12.78 5.07 -8.96
CA GLU A 146 -13.36 4.56 -10.18
C GLU A 146 -12.87 5.37 -11.39
N PHE A 147 -12.50 4.68 -12.45
CA PHE A 147 -12.19 5.29 -13.72
C PHE A 147 -13.45 5.88 -14.34
N LYS A 148 -13.38 7.14 -14.77
CA LYS A 148 -14.46 7.80 -15.50
C LYS A 148 -13.98 8.13 -16.91
N SER A 149 -14.61 7.49 -17.90
CA SER A 149 -14.40 7.85 -19.29
C SER A 149 -14.93 9.25 -19.55
N GLU A 150 -14.28 10.01 -20.44
CA GLU A 150 -14.80 11.33 -20.90
C GLU A 150 -16.18 11.21 -21.55
N LEU A 151 -16.51 10.02 -22.05
CA LEU A 151 -17.79 9.75 -22.70
C LEU A 151 -18.91 9.40 -21.71
N SER A 152 -18.62 9.26 -20.42
CA SER A 152 -19.58 8.84 -19.40
C SER A 152 -20.21 9.99 -18.62
N ASN A 153 -20.00 11.20 -19.03
CA ASN A 153 -20.60 12.39 -18.42
C ASN A 153 -21.98 12.68 -18.96
#